data_2aa63cde3eaed7268db28ecd77cf57b6
#
_entry.id   2aa63cde3eaed7268db28ecd77cf57b6
#
_cell.length_a   1.000
_cell.length_b   1.000
_cell.length_c   1.000
_cell.angle_alpha   90.00
_cell.angle_beta   90.00
_cell.angle_gamma   90.00
#
_symmetry.space_group_name_H-M   'P 1'
#
loop_
_entity.id
_entity.type
_entity.pdbx_description
1 polymer ?
#
loop_
_entity_poly.entity_id
_entity_poly.type
_entity_poly.pdbx_seq_one_letter_code
_entity_poly.pdbx_strand_id
1 'polypeptide(L)'
;MQSVDKEVIQAIVEWLNSGKQCWLATVIETWGSSPRPKGSLLACNSESKLMGSLSGGCVEEDLLEKLVNGELATNEAQFFQYGVTNEEAEKFGLPCGGNLDIVVEPHQPSRKTIQHFEQINLALQNRETIERTVNLASPSMSLKENVPYKNLTWDKSDQKLVHIYGPRQHLFIIGAGMVSKYLAEFALALEYHVTVCDPRSDFIEDFNIQGVQLVCDMPDDAVLEYADDESTAIVALTHDPRIDDMGLMVALDTEAFYVGAMGSKKTSASRMERLATLDVSSESLSRLHAPIGLPIGSKTPPEIAIAILAEITAVKTNTRDLTRNQLSSSTAS
;
A
#
# COMPACT_ATOMS: atom_id res chain seq x y z
N MET A 1 -2.93 -12.90 4.33
CA MET A 1 -4.15 -12.10 4.54
C MET A 1 -4.48 -11.47 3.19
N GLN A 2 -5.73 -11.47 2.76
CA GLN A 2 -6.10 -10.83 1.50
C GLN A 2 -6.28 -9.33 1.77
N SER A 3 -5.94 -8.49 0.80
CA SER A 3 -6.22 -7.05 0.83
C SER A 3 -7.73 -6.81 0.87
N VAL A 4 -8.18 -5.81 1.62
CA VAL A 4 -9.60 -5.43 1.67
C VAL A 4 -10.11 -5.08 0.27
N ASP A 5 -9.31 -4.38 -0.54
CA ASP A 5 -9.66 -4.04 -1.92
C ASP A 5 -9.88 -5.30 -2.76
N LYS A 6 -9.03 -6.32 -2.58
CA LYS A 6 -9.18 -7.61 -3.28
C LYS A 6 -10.47 -8.34 -2.87
N GLU A 7 -10.79 -8.37 -1.57
CA GLU A 7 -12.03 -8.98 -1.09
C GLU A 7 -13.27 -8.27 -1.64
N VAL A 8 -13.25 -6.93 -1.69
CA VAL A 8 -14.35 -6.13 -2.25
C VAL A 8 -14.54 -6.39 -3.75
N ILE A 9 -13.46 -6.34 -4.53
CA ILE A 9 -13.52 -6.58 -5.98
C ILE A 9 -13.94 -8.02 -6.29
N GLN A 10 -13.43 -9.00 -5.54
CA GLN A 10 -13.82 -10.39 -5.69
C GLN A 10 -15.33 -10.58 -5.40
N ALA A 11 -15.87 -9.96 -4.34
CA ALA A 11 -17.29 -10.02 -4.03
C ALA A 11 -18.16 -9.44 -5.16
N ILE A 12 -17.76 -8.31 -5.76
CA ILE A 12 -18.43 -7.74 -6.93
C ILE A 12 -18.46 -8.73 -8.09
N VAL A 13 -17.33 -9.36 -8.41
CA VAL A 13 -17.25 -10.36 -9.49
C VAL A 13 -18.18 -11.54 -9.22
N GLU A 14 -18.19 -12.07 -8.00
CA GLU A 14 -19.07 -13.19 -7.59
C GLU A 14 -20.56 -12.82 -7.69
N TRP A 15 -20.94 -11.62 -7.24
CA TRP A 15 -22.34 -11.16 -7.29
C TRP A 15 -22.81 -10.93 -8.73
N LEU A 16 -22.01 -10.27 -9.56
CA LEU A 16 -22.34 -10.04 -10.95
C LEU A 16 -22.46 -11.34 -11.73
N ASN A 17 -21.55 -12.30 -11.53
CA ASN A 17 -21.62 -13.63 -12.14
C ASN A 17 -22.85 -14.42 -11.66
N SER A 18 -23.35 -14.15 -10.46
CA SER A 18 -24.60 -14.72 -9.94
C SER A 18 -25.87 -13.99 -10.41
N GLY A 19 -25.74 -13.02 -11.34
CA GLY A 19 -26.85 -12.24 -11.88
C GLY A 19 -27.40 -11.17 -10.95
N LYS A 20 -26.66 -10.79 -9.89
CA LYS A 20 -27.08 -9.81 -8.89
C LYS A 20 -26.54 -8.42 -9.23
N GLN A 21 -27.41 -7.41 -9.15
CA GLN A 21 -26.96 -6.02 -9.11
C GLN A 21 -26.15 -5.76 -7.86
N CYS A 22 -25.12 -4.95 -7.99
CA CYS A 22 -24.30 -4.47 -6.88
C CYS A 22 -23.91 -3.01 -7.03
N TRP A 23 -23.42 -2.43 -5.95
CA TRP A 23 -22.90 -1.07 -5.92
C TRP A 23 -21.47 -1.09 -5.34
N LEU A 24 -20.63 -0.22 -5.91
CA LEU A 24 -19.30 0.06 -5.38
C LEU A 24 -19.27 1.49 -4.86
N ALA A 25 -19.00 1.67 -3.57
CA ALA A 25 -18.76 2.96 -2.96
C ALA A 25 -17.25 3.14 -2.69
N THR A 26 -16.70 4.28 -3.11
CA THR A 26 -15.29 4.64 -2.94
C THR A 26 -15.19 5.92 -2.13
N VAL A 27 -14.39 5.92 -1.06
CA VAL A 27 -14.06 7.13 -0.29
C VAL A 27 -13.14 8.02 -1.13
N ILE A 28 -13.58 9.25 -1.43
CA ILE A 28 -12.79 10.20 -2.24
C ILE A 28 -12.18 11.32 -1.40
N GLU A 29 -12.78 11.67 -0.27
CA GLU A 29 -12.23 12.64 0.68
C GLU A 29 -12.79 12.40 2.08
N THR A 30 -11.99 12.69 3.10
CA THR A 30 -12.39 12.63 4.51
C THR A 30 -11.83 13.81 5.27
N TRP A 31 -12.60 14.36 6.21
CA TRP A 31 -12.15 15.41 7.12
C TRP A 31 -12.31 14.96 8.56
N GLY A 32 -11.40 15.39 9.41
CA GLY A 32 -11.36 14.96 10.81
C GLY A 32 -10.69 13.60 11.00
N SER A 33 -10.96 12.95 12.14
CA SER A 33 -10.42 11.62 12.47
C SER A 33 -11.26 10.50 11.87
N SER A 34 -11.33 10.43 10.53
CA SER A 34 -12.01 9.31 9.88
C SER A 34 -11.20 8.02 10.06
N PRO A 35 -11.86 6.90 10.42
CA PRO A 35 -11.17 5.62 10.62
C PRO A 35 -10.71 4.96 9.31
N ARG A 36 -11.18 5.46 8.15
CA ARG A 36 -10.85 4.91 6.83
C ARG A 36 -10.23 5.95 5.93
N PRO A 37 -9.10 5.64 5.27
CA PRO A 37 -8.42 6.57 4.37
C PRO A 37 -9.15 6.73 3.04
N LYS A 38 -8.80 7.78 2.30
CA LYS A 38 -9.13 7.99 0.89
C LYS A 38 -8.76 6.76 0.07
N GLY A 39 -9.66 6.33 -0.81
CA GLY A 39 -9.55 5.10 -1.61
C GLY A 39 -10.11 3.86 -0.95
N SER A 40 -10.62 3.94 0.30
CA SER A 40 -11.32 2.80 0.92
C SER A 40 -12.59 2.45 0.16
N LEU A 41 -12.88 1.14 0.11
CA LEU A 41 -13.96 0.57 -0.68
C LEU A 41 -15.03 -0.09 0.19
N LEU A 42 -16.27 0.02 -0.27
CA LEU A 42 -17.40 -0.78 0.19
C LEU A 42 -18.18 -1.26 -1.02
N ALA A 43 -18.43 -2.56 -1.11
CA ALA A 43 -19.42 -3.10 -2.04
C ALA A 43 -20.64 -3.59 -1.30
N CYS A 44 -21.81 -3.43 -1.92
CA CYS A 44 -23.05 -4.07 -1.48
C CYS A 44 -23.83 -4.62 -2.67
N ASN A 45 -24.72 -5.57 -2.43
CA ASN A 45 -25.58 -6.15 -3.47
C ASN A 45 -27.08 -5.98 -3.16
N SER A 46 -27.93 -6.32 -4.12
CA SER A 46 -29.39 -6.25 -4.02
C SER A 46 -30.00 -7.16 -2.93
N GLU A 47 -29.22 -8.06 -2.33
CA GLU A 47 -29.62 -8.90 -1.19
C GLU A 47 -29.08 -8.39 0.16
N SER A 48 -28.66 -7.13 0.21
CA SER A 48 -28.14 -6.47 1.42
C SER A 48 -26.85 -7.10 1.99
N LYS A 49 -26.04 -7.78 1.17
CA LYS A 49 -24.70 -8.23 1.55
C LYS A 49 -23.70 -7.10 1.40
N LEU A 50 -22.82 -6.95 2.38
CA LEU A 50 -21.76 -5.93 2.42
C LEU A 50 -20.39 -6.60 2.39
N MET A 51 -19.42 -5.94 1.73
CA MET A 51 -18.00 -6.26 1.78
C MET A 51 -17.17 -4.97 1.77
N GLY A 52 -16.22 -4.84 2.69
CA GLY A 52 -15.41 -3.64 2.87
C GLY A 52 -15.98 -2.71 3.93
N SER A 53 -15.49 -1.44 3.97
CA SER A 53 -15.96 -0.45 4.96
C SER A 53 -15.54 0.98 4.54
N LEU A 54 -16.38 1.97 4.84
CA LEU A 54 -16.17 3.39 4.60
C LEU A 54 -15.88 4.18 5.88
N SER A 55 -16.53 3.80 6.99
CA SER A 55 -16.43 4.50 8.28
C SER A 55 -16.24 3.55 9.47
N GLY A 56 -16.66 2.30 9.31
CA GLY A 56 -16.63 1.28 10.36
C GLY A 56 -17.91 1.20 11.22
N GLY A 57 -19.05 1.67 10.71
CA GLY A 57 -20.30 1.59 11.47
C GLY A 57 -21.55 2.13 10.78
N CYS A 58 -22.17 3.15 11.36
CA CYS A 58 -23.52 3.60 11.00
C CYS A 58 -23.68 4.13 9.56
N VAL A 59 -22.60 4.58 8.91
CA VAL A 59 -22.65 5.06 7.52
C VAL A 59 -22.97 3.90 6.57
N GLU A 60 -22.41 2.73 6.80
CA GLU A 60 -22.61 1.55 5.96
C GLU A 60 -24.08 1.09 5.95
N GLU A 61 -24.75 1.13 7.10
CA GLU A 61 -26.15 0.74 7.22
C GLU A 61 -27.08 1.72 6.52
N ASP A 62 -26.89 3.04 6.72
CA ASP A 62 -27.67 4.09 6.06
C ASP A 62 -27.47 4.08 4.54
N LEU A 63 -26.20 3.89 4.09
CA LEU A 63 -25.89 3.78 2.66
C LEU A 63 -26.62 2.58 2.04
N LEU A 64 -26.55 1.41 2.68
CA LEU A 64 -27.20 0.21 2.21
C LEU A 64 -28.71 0.42 2.07
N GLU A 65 -29.37 1.02 3.08
CA GLU A 65 -30.79 1.31 3.06
C GLU A 65 -31.16 2.21 1.86
N LYS A 66 -30.41 3.29 1.65
CA LYS A 66 -30.62 4.22 0.51
C LYS A 66 -30.48 3.54 -0.86
N LEU A 67 -29.49 2.65 -0.99
CA LEU A 67 -29.20 1.94 -2.23
C LEU A 67 -30.30 0.92 -2.56
N VAL A 68 -30.70 0.11 -1.58
CA VAL A 68 -31.71 -0.94 -1.76
C VAL A 68 -33.11 -0.31 -2.00
N ASN A 69 -33.40 0.81 -1.33
CA ASN A 69 -34.66 1.54 -1.53
C ASN A 69 -34.68 2.35 -2.85
N GLY A 70 -33.59 2.42 -3.60
CA GLY A 70 -33.50 3.17 -4.85
C GLY A 70 -33.47 4.70 -4.68
N GLU A 71 -33.03 5.17 -3.51
CA GLU A 71 -32.90 6.59 -3.20
C GLU A 71 -31.56 7.19 -3.70
N LEU A 72 -30.54 6.36 -3.91
CA LEU A 72 -29.21 6.74 -4.32
C LEU A 72 -28.66 5.80 -5.40
N ALA A 73 -27.92 6.33 -6.35
CA ALA A 73 -27.19 5.60 -7.39
C ALA A 73 -28.01 4.47 -8.05
N THR A 74 -29.23 4.79 -8.49
CA THR A 74 -30.16 3.80 -9.07
C THR A 74 -29.69 3.31 -10.44
N ASN A 75 -29.30 4.24 -11.33
CA ASN A 75 -28.91 3.94 -12.72
C ASN A 75 -27.52 4.46 -13.08
N GLU A 76 -27.09 5.55 -12.43
CA GLU A 76 -25.83 6.23 -12.73
C GLU A 76 -25.01 6.41 -11.46
N ALA A 77 -23.70 6.52 -11.63
CA ALA A 77 -22.79 6.83 -10.54
C ALA A 77 -23.06 8.21 -9.98
N GLN A 78 -23.03 8.35 -8.66
CA GLN A 78 -23.32 9.59 -7.96
C GLN A 78 -22.27 9.91 -6.92
N PHE A 79 -21.95 11.20 -6.81
CA PHE A 79 -21.21 11.75 -5.68
C PHE A 79 -22.18 11.98 -4.51
N PHE A 80 -21.79 11.56 -3.30
CA PHE A 80 -22.58 11.72 -2.11
C PHE A 80 -21.72 12.11 -0.90
N GLN A 81 -22.28 12.93 0.01
CA GLN A 81 -21.60 13.42 1.21
C GLN A 81 -22.35 13.04 2.46
N TYR A 82 -21.61 12.56 3.46
CA TYR A 82 -22.08 12.37 4.83
C TYR A 82 -21.48 13.41 5.77
N GLY A 83 -22.22 13.78 6.84
CA GLY A 83 -21.73 14.67 7.88
C GLY A 83 -21.77 16.15 7.53
N VAL A 84 -22.61 16.56 6.58
CA VAL A 84 -22.76 17.96 6.16
C VAL A 84 -23.28 18.85 7.29
N THR A 85 -24.08 18.27 8.23
CA THR A 85 -24.58 18.94 9.42
C THR A 85 -24.03 18.31 10.70
N ASN A 86 -23.99 19.07 11.81
CA ASN A 86 -23.57 18.54 13.10
C ASN A 86 -24.48 17.40 13.58
N GLU A 87 -25.79 17.47 13.27
CA GLU A 87 -26.77 16.44 13.61
C GLU A 87 -26.50 15.12 12.86
N GLU A 88 -26.15 15.22 11.58
CA GLU A 88 -25.72 14.06 10.78
C GLU A 88 -24.39 13.48 11.27
N ALA A 89 -23.42 14.33 11.60
CA ALA A 89 -22.12 13.91 12.13
C ALA A 89 -22.28 13.12 13.45
N GLU A 90 -23.18 13.57 14.35
CA GLU A 90 -23.52 12.85 15.58
C GLU A 90 -24.25 11.53 15.29
N LYS A 91 -25.25 11.54 14.38
CA LYS A 91 -26.03 10.38 13.98
C LYS A 91 -25.14 9.24 13.44
N PHE A 92 -24.15 9.58 12.63
CA PHE A 92 -23.27 8.62 11.97
C PHE A 92 -21.97 8.36 12.72
N GLY A 93 -21.84 8.88 13.95
CA GLY A 93 -20.63 8.65 14.76
C GLY A 93 -19.36 9.20 14.13
N LEU A 94 -19.47 10.29 13.34
CA LEU A 94 -18.34 10.99 12.76
C LEU A 94 -17.83 12.02 13.78
N PRO A 95 -16.82 11.70 14.61
CA PRO A 95 -16.39 12.57 15.68
C PRO A 95 -15.79 13.87 15.14
N CYS A 96 -16.04 14.97 15.85
CA CYS A 96 -15.47 16.29 15.55
C CYS A 96 -15.95 16.96 14.24
N GLY A 97 -17.18 16.70 13.80
CA GLY A 97 -17.74 17.34 12.59
C GLY A 97 -17.06 16.85 11.30
N GLY A 98 -16.64 15.58 11.27
CA GLY A 98 -16.01 14.98 10.10
C GLY A 98 -17.00 14.79 8.96
N ASN A 99 -16.61 15.14 7.75
CA ASN A 99 -17.34 14.85 6.53
C ASN A 99 -16.70 13.64 5.82
N LEU A 100 -17.54 12.88 5.13
CA LEU A 100 -17.12 11.77 4.30
C LEU A 100 -17.71 11.93 2.91
N ASP A 101 -16.86 12.16 1.93
CA ASP A 101 -17.20 12.23 0.52
C ASP A 101 -16.99 10.88 -0.14
N ILE A 102 -18.01 10.40 -0.84
CA ILE A 102 -17.97 9.12 -1.56
C ILE A 102 -18.48 9.25 -2.99
N VAL A 103 -17.98 8.41 -3.86
CA VAL A 103 -18.60 8.10 -5.16
C VAL A 103 -19.25 6.74 -5.06
N VAL A 104 -20.49 6.62 -5.45
CA VAL A 104 -21.27 5.39 -5.46
C VAL A 104 -21.65 5.02 -6.88
N GLU A 105 -21.32 3.82 -7.31
CA GLU A 105 -21.48 3.34 -8.66
C GLU A 105 -22.40 2.11 -8.70
N PRO A 106 -23.55 2.16 -9.42
CA PRO A 106 -24.38 1.00 -9.64
C PRO A 106 -23.81 0.11 -10.75
N HIS A 107 -23.80 -1.19 -10.54
CA HIS A 107 -23.30 -2.17 -11.50
C HIS A 107 -24.35 -3.24 -11.76
N GLN A 108 -24.85 -3.27 -12.99
CA GLN A 108 -25.75 -4.31 -13.48
C GLN A 108 -24.94 -5.51 -14.01
N PRO A 109 -25.46 -6.75 -13.84
CA PRO A 109 -24.83 -7.96 -14.36
C PRO A 109 -24.88 -7.96 -15.89
N SER A 110 -23.80 -7.50 -16.51
CA SER A 110 -23.58 -7.53 -17.95
C SER A 110 -22.21 -8.10 -18.27
N ARG A 111 -22.04 -8.72 -19.44
CA ARG A 111 -20.74 -9.25 -19.86
C ARG A 111 -19.62 -8.19 -19.77
N LYS A 112 -19.91 -6.95 -20.18
CA LYS A 112 -18.94 -5.85 -20.13
C LYS A 112 -18.54 -5.50 -18.70
N THR A 113 -19.52 -5.40 -17.79
CA THR A 113 -19.26 -5.09 -16.38
C THR A 113 -18.48 -6.21 -15.69
N ILE A 114 -18.87 -7.46 -15.93
CA ILE A 114 -18.18 -8.63 -15.38
C ILE A 114 -16.73 -8.64 -15.83
N GLN A 115 -16.45 -8.53 -17.14
CA GLN A 115 -15.09 -8.51 -17.66
C GLN A 115 -14.25 -7.37 -17.08
N HIS A 116 -14.84 -6.18 -16.88
CA HIS A 116 -14.16 -5.04 -16.28
C HIS A 116 -13.66 -5.36 -14.86
N PHE A 117 -14.50 -5.94 -14.00
CA PHE A 117 -14.10 -6.29 -12.64
C PHE A 117 -13.23 -7.56 -12.57
N GLU A 118 -13.39 -8.50 -13.50
CA GLU A 118 -12.50 -9.66 -13.62
C GLU A 118 -11.06 -9.24 -13.97
N GLN A 119 -10.86 -8.24 -14.82
CA GLN A 119 -9.52 -7.69 -15.11
C GLN A 119 -8.90 -7.06 -13.88
N ILE A 120 -9.65 -6.27 -13.11
CA ILE A 120 -9.15 -5.70 -11.83
C ILE A 120 -8.82 -6.83 -10.85
N ASN A 121 -9.70 -7.81 -10.70
CA ASN A 121 -9.49 -8.94 -9.79
C ASN A 121 -8.24 -9.76 -10.17
N LEU A 122 -8.01 -9.97 -11.47
CA LEU A 122 -6.83 -10.68 -11.98
C LEU A 122 -5.54 -9.91 -11.65
N ALA A 123 -5.52 -8.59 -11.91
CA ALA A 123 -4.37 -7.75 -11.56
C ALA A 123 -4.08 -7.81 -10.06
N LEU A 124 -5.11 -7.69 -9.20
CA LEU A 124 -4.96 -7.81 -7.75
C LEU A 124 -4.47 -9.21 -7.30
N GLN A 125 -4.89 -10.28 -7.99
CA GLN A 125 -4.40 -11.63 -7.72
C GLN A 125 -2.91 -11.78 -8.04
N ASN A 126 -2.48 -11.19 -9.15
CA ASN A 126 -1.09 -11.18 -9.61
C ASN A 126 -0.21 -10.15 -8.90
N ARG A 127 -0.79 -9.32 -7.98
CA ARG A 127 -0.12 -8.18 -7.35
C ARG A 127 0.39 -7.13 -8.35
N GLU A 128 -0.32 -6.96 -9.43
CA GLU A 128 -0.09 -5.94 -10.44
C GLU A 128 -0.94 -4.70 -10.16
N THR A 129 -0.52 -3.56 -10.66
CA THR A 129 -1.28 -2.31 -10.56
C THR A 129 -2.17 -2.12 -11.78
N ILE A 130 -3.39 -1.65 -11.52
CA ILE A 130 -4.36 -1.32 -12.57
C ILE A 130 -5.09 -0.02 -12.25
N GLU A 131 -4.99 0.96 -13.14
CA GLU A 131 -5.71 2.22 -13.04
C GLU A 131 -7.14 2.05 -13.56
N ARG A 132 -8.10 2.46 -12.77
CA ARG A 132 -9.50 2.56 -13.15
C ARG A 132 -9.91 4.01 -13.20
N THR A 133 -10.37 4.45 -14.37
CA THR A 133 -10.96 5.78 -14.56
C THR A 133 -12.48 5.65 -14.71
N VAL A 134 -13.21 6.44 -13.93
CA VAL A 134 -14.68 6.56 -14.02
C VAL A 134 -15.04 8.01 -14.24
N ASN A 135 -15.92 8.26 -15.21
CA ASN A 135 -16.47 9.60 -15.48
C ASN A 135 -17.97 9.57 -15.20
N LEU A 136 -18.42 10.42 -14.26
CA LEU A 136 -19.82 10.50 -13.87
C LEU A 136 -20.62 11.46 -14.78
N ALA A 137 -19.96 12.48 -15.34
CA ALA A 137 -20.62 13.44 -16.24
C ALA A 137 -20.94 12.83 -17.62
N SER A 138 -20.08 11.92 -18.09
CA SER A 138 -20.34 11.10 -19.28
C SER A 138 -20.11 9.63 -18.92
N PRO A 139 -21.15 8.88 -18.52
CA PRO A 139 -20.99 7.55 -17.91
C PRO A 139 -20.07 6.63 -18.70
N SER A 140 -18.85 6.51 -18.24
CA SER A 140 -17.81 5.68 -18.86
C SER A 140 -16.82 5.19 -17.85
N MET A 141 -16.28 3.99 -18.07
CA MET A 141 -15.21 3.41 -17.27
C MET A 141 -14.17 2.78 -18.19
N SER A 142 -12.90 2.96 -17.81
CA SER A 142 -11.76 2.40 -18.52
C SER A 142 -10.71 1.86 -17.56
N LEU A 143 -9.86 0.97 -18.07
CA LEU A 143 -8.74 0.38 -17.33
C LEU A 143 -7.44 0.65 -18.09
N LYS A 144 -6.35 0.80 -17.33
CA LYS A 144 -4.99 0.86 -17.82
C LYS A 144 -4.10 0.03 -16.89
N GLU A 145 -3.45 -0.97 -17.45
CA GLU A 145 -2.61 -1.93 -16.72
C GLU A 145 -1.18 -1.41 -16.52
N ASN A 146 -0.48 -1.96 -15.53
CA ASN A 146 0.93 -1.72 -15.25
C ASN A 146 1.29 -0.24 -15.14
N VAL A 147 0.52 0.51 -14.36
CA VAL A 147 0.78 1.93 -14.09
C VAL A 147 1.49 2.09 -12.75
N PRO A 148 2.41 3.07 -12.61
CA PRO A 148 2.94 3.43 -11.30
C PRO A 148 1.81 3.81 -10.34
N TYR A 149 1.91 3.35 -9.08
CA TYR A 149 0.90 3.69 -8.08
C TYR A 149 0.87 5.21 -7.85
N LYS A 150 -0.34 5.77 -7.86
CA LYS A 150 -0.63 7.16 -7.45
C LYS A 150 -1.85 7.17 -6.55
N ASN A 151 -1.90 8.14 -5.65
CA ASN A 151 -3.07 8.33 -4.81
C ASN A 151 -4.32 8.60 -5.67
N LEU A 152 -5.46 8.10 -5.19
CA LEU A 152 -6.76 8.38 -5.82
C LEU A 152 -6.92 9.88 -6.07
N THR A 153 -7.40 10.24 -7.27
CA THR A 153 -7.74 11.61 -7.63
C THR A 153 -9.22 11.72 -7.96
N TRP A 154 -9.83 12.79 -7.50
CA TRP A 154 -11.19 13.19 -7.84
C TRP A 154 -11.18 14.60 -8.42
N ASP A 155 -11.53 14.72 -9.70
CA ASP A 155 -11.76 16.01 -10.34
C ASP A 155 -13.24 16.36 -10.24
N LYS A 156 -13.53 17.36 -9.40
CA LYS A 156 -14.90 17.80 -9.12
C LYS A 156 -15.52 18.54 -10.30
N SER A 157 -14.72 19.20 -11.15
CA SER A 157 -15.17 19.93 -12.33
C SER A 157 -15.57 18.98 -13.46
N ASP A 158 -14.77 17.97 -13.70
CA ASP A 158 -15.00 16.98 -14.76
C ASP A 158 -15.77 15.76 -14.25
N GLN A 159 -16.06 15.70 -12.95
CA GLN A 159 -16.67 14.55 -12.26
C GLN A 159 -15.95 13.24 -12.60
N LYS A 160 -14.64 13.28 -12.56
CA LYS A 160 -13.76 12.18 -12.95
C LYS A 160 -13.04 11.61 -11.74
N LEU A 161 -13.23 10.31 -11.51
CA LEU A 161 -12.53 9.51 -10.50
C LEU A 161 -11.44 8.70 -11.18
N VAL A 162 -10.20 8.78 -10.68
CA VAL A 162 -9.10 7.90 -11.06
C VAL A 162 -8.60 7.20 -9.81
N HIS A 163 -8.66 5.87 -9.81
CA HIS A 163 -8.24 5.03 -8.70
C HIS A 163 -7.32 3.92 -9.22
N ILE A 164 -6.14 3.78 -8.62
CA ILE A 164 -5.20 2.71 -8.93
C ILE A 164 -5.35 1.63 -7.86
N TYR A 165 -5.72 0.44 -8.30
CA TYR A 165 -5.80 -0.77 -7.49
C TYR A 165 -4.48 -1.53 -7.57
N GLY A 166 -4.11 -2.21 -6.49
CA GLY A 166 -2.88 -2.99 -6.40
C GLY A 166 -1.94 -2.52 -5.29
N PRO A 167 -0.75 -3.08 -5.23
CA PRO A 167 0.23 -2.70 -4.22
C PRO A 167 0.57 -1.22 -4.29
N ARG A 168 0.48 -0.55 -3.14
CA ARG A 168 0.75 0.90 -3.04
C ARG A 168 2.22 1.22 -2.86
N GLN A 169 2.98 0.22 -2.43
CA GLN A 169 4.39 0.34 -2.08
C GLN A 169 5.12 -0.92 -2.52
N HIS A 170 6.39 -0.74 -2.86
CA HIS A 170 7.30 -1.82 -3.12
C HIS A 170 8.34 -1.94 -2.00
N LEU A 171 8.63 -3.15 -1.56
CA LEU A 171 9.74 -3.46 -0.67
C LEU A 171 10.73 -4.37 -1.41
N PHE A 172 11.89 -3.81 -1.72
CA PHE A 172 13.00 -4.53 -2.32
C PHE A 172 13.99 -4.95 -1.23
N ILE A 173 14.19 -6.25 -1.07
CA ILE A 173 15.04 -6.84 -0.02
C ILE A 173 16.28 -7.45 -0.68
N ILE A 174 17.46 -6.95 -0.33
CA ILE A 174 18.74 -7.55 -0.69
C ILE A 174 19.09 -8.56 0.39
N GLY A 175 19.12 -9.85 0.01
CA GLY A 175 19.43 -10.97 0.88
C GLY A 175 18.22 -11.81 1.28
N ALA A 176 18.29 -13.12 1.02
CA ALA A 176 17.23 -14.09 1.28
C ALA A 176 17.42 -14.84 2.63
N GLY A 177 17.77 -14.08 3.69
CA GLY A 177 18.00 -14.62 5.03
C GLY A 177 16.75 -14.74 5.90
N MET A 178 16.96 -15.13 7.17
CA MET A 178 15.86 -15.36 8.12
C MET A 178 15.07 -14.07 8.43
N VAL A 179 15.74 -12.93 8.60
CA VAL A 179 15.04 -11.63 8.82
C VAL A 179 14.20 -11.27 7.61
N SER A 180 14.72 -11.52 6.41
CA SER A 180 14.03 -11.24 5.14
C SER A 180 12.75 -12.06 5.00
N LYS A 181 12.71 -13.30 5.50
CA LYS A 181 11.49 -14.14 5.51
C LYS A 181 10.37 -13.48 6.32
N TYR A 182 10.63 -13.12 7.58
CA TYR A 182 9.62 -12.43 8.41
C TYR A 182 9.26 -11.04 7.86
N LEU A 183 10.26 -10.30 7.37
CA LEU A 183 10.02 -8.98 6.79
C LEU A 183 9.11 -9.06 5.56
N ALA A 184 9.34 -10.02 4.69
CA ALA A 184 8.50 -10.27 3.52
C ALA A 184 7.08 -10.65 3.91
N GLU A 185 6.88 -11.58 4.85
CA GLU A 185 5.55 -11.97 5.34
C GLU A 185 4.76 -10.78 5.91
N PHE A 186 5.40 -9.96 6.74
CA PHE A 186 4.76 -8.79 7.34
C PHE A 186 4.48 -7.70 6.30
N ALA A 187 5.41 -7.47 5.36
CA ALA A 187 5.22 -6.53 4.28
C ALA A 187 4.09 -6.94 3.33
N LEU A 188 3.95 -8.23 3.02
CA LEU A 188 2.82 -8.76 2.27
C LEU A 188 1.48 -8.53 2.98
N ALA A 189 1.46 -8.64 4.32
CA ALA A 189 0.26 -8.34 5.12
C ALA A 189 -0.07 -6.84 5.15
N LEU A 190 0.93 -5.96 4.95
CA LEU A 190 0.78 -4.52 4.78
C LEU A 190 0.58 -4.10 3.32
N GLU A 191 0.30 -5.06 2.43
CA GLU A 191 -0.01 -4.84 1.00
C GLU A 191 1.16 -4.30 0.15
N TYR A 192 2.41 -4.52 0.59
CA TYR A 192 3.56 -4.25 -0.27
C TYR A 192 3.66 -5.27 -1.41
N HIS A 193 4.08 -4.80 -2.59
CA HIS A 193 4.79 -5.66 -3.52
C HIS A 193 6.15 -5.99 -2.91
N VAL A 194 6.55 -7.25 -2.88
CA VAL A 194 7.82 -7.66 -2.26
C VAL A 194 8.68 -8.38 -3.27
N THR A 195 9.88 -7.85 -3.48
CA THR A 195 10.95 -8.50 -4.26
C THR A 195 12.10 -8.84 -3.32
N VAL A 196 12.60 -10.07 -3.41
CA VAL A 196 13.80 -10.51 -2.69
C VAL A 196 14.86 -10.88 -3.71
N CYS A 197 16.01 -10.21 -3.63
CA CYS A 197 17.17 -10.44 -4.45
C CYS A 197 18.33 -11.04 -3.62
N ASP A 198 18.91 -12.12 -4.11
CA ASP A 198 20.14 -12.68 -3.55
C ASP A 198 20.94 -13.36 -4.67
N PRO A 199 22.24 -13.07 -4.87
CA PRO A 199 23.03 -13.69 -5.92
C PRO A 199 23.34 -15.18 -5.64
N ARG A 200 23.06 -15.66 -4.44
CA ARG A 200 23.28 -17.05 -4.04
C ARG A 200 22.02 -17.87 -4.30
N SER A 201 22.08 -18.74 -5.32
CA SER A 201 20.92 -19.55 -5.75
C SER A 201 20.34 -20.40 -4.62
N ASP A 202 21.16 -20.99 -3.77
CA ASP A 202 20.73 -21.83 -2.65
C ASP A 202 19.80 -21.07 -1.67
N PHE A 203 20.06 -19.77 -1.45
CA PHE A 203 19.25 -18.93 -0.59
C PHE A 203 17.90 -18.58 -1.22
N ILE A 204 17.89 -18.38 -2.55
CA ILE A 204 16.65 -18.12 -3.30
C ILE A 204 15.78 -19.37 -3.37
N GLU A 205 16.35 -20.54 -3.61
CA GLU A 205 15.62 -21.81 -3.65
C GLU A 205 14.96 -22.16 -2.31
N ASP A 206 15.60 -21.79 -1.20
CA ASP A 206 15.09 -21.99 0.16
C ASP A 206 14.06 -20.94 0.59
N PHE A 207 13.82 -19.90 -0.22
CA PHE A 207 12.92 -18.80 0.12
C PHE A 207 11.47 -19.07 -0.34
N ASN A 208 10.71 -19.78 0.48
CA ASN A 208 9.37 -20.31 0.17
C ASN A 208 8.23 -19.43 0.74
N ILE A 209 8.12 -18.16 0.30
CA ILE A 209 7.01 -17.29 0.70
C ILE A 209 6.16 -16.95 -0.51
N GLN A 210 4.92 -17.40 -0.50
CA GLN A 210 3.99 -17.16 -1.61
C GLN A 210 3.70 -15.67 -1.76
N GLY A 211 3.77 -15.17 -3.00
CA GLY A 211 3.48 -13.78 -3.33
C GLY A 211 4.71 -12.85 -3.24
N VAL A 212 5.90 -13.42 -3.05
CA VAL A 212 7.18 -12.73 -3.18
C VAL A 212 7.74 -12.98 -4.57
N GLN A 213 8.22 -11.93 -5.23
CA GLN A 213 9.04 -12.03 -6.43
C GLN A 213 10.48 -12.36 -6.02
N LEU A 214 11.03 -13.45 -6.56
CA LEU A 214 12.39 -13.87 -6.28
C LEU A 214 13.29 -13.55 -7.47
N VAL A 215 14.45 -12.93 -7.20
CA VAL A 215 15.44 -12.52 -8.18
C VAL A 215 16.80 -13.12 -7.76
N CYS A 216 17.34 -14.01 -8.58
CA CYS A 216 18.67 -14.55 -8.38
C CYS A 216 19.67 -13.82 -9.28
N ASP A 217 20.11 -12.64 -8.83
CA ASP A 217 21.00 -11.77 -9.58
C ASP A 217 21.86 -10.93 -8.64
N MET A 218 22.80 -10.17 -9.22
CA MET A 218 23.61 -9.20 -8.49
C MET A 218 22.73 -8.04 -8.03
N PRO A 219 22.88 -7.55 -6.79
CA PRO A 219 21.96 -6.58 -6.20
C PRO A 219 22.01 -5.20 -6.87
N ASP A 220 23.13 -4.79 -7.45
CA ASP A 220 23.27 -3.54 -8.19
C ASP A 220 22.41 -3.54 -9.46
N ASP A 221 22.51 -4.58 -10.28
CA ASP A 221 21.70 -4.75 -11.50
C ASP A 221 20.20 -4.87 -11.15
N ALA A 222 19.88 -5.69 -10.14
CA ALA A 222 18.51 -5.92 -9.71
C ALA A 222 17.84 -4.66 -9.11
N VAL A 223 18.59 -3.81 -8.41
CA VAL A 223 18.08 -2.52 -7.89
C VAL A 223 17.68 -1.61 -9.04
N LEU A 224 18.52 -1.48 -10.07
CA LEU A 224 18.22 -0.63 -11.25
C LEU A 224 17.03 -1.13 -12.04
N GLU A 225 16.86 -2.45 -12.14
CA GLU A 225 15.78 -3.04 -12.91
C GLU A 225 14.43 -2.98 -12.18
N TYR A 226 14.41 -3.17 -10.85
CA TYR A 226 13.17 -3.39 -10.10
C TYR A 226 12.85 -2.36 -9.03
N ALA A 227 13.78 -1.46 -8.67
CA ALA A 227 13.63 -0.69 -7.42
C ALA A 227 13.90 0.81 -7.56
N ASP A 228 14.03 1.34 -8.78
CA ASP A 228 14.28 2.76 -9.03
C ASP A 228 12.95 3.51 -9.25
N ASP A 229 12.19 3.71 -8.17
CA ASP A 229 10.96 4.50 -8.16
C ASP A 229 10.63 5.06 -6.78
N GLU A 230 9.84 6.15 -6.73
CA GLU A 230 9.44 6.87 -5.50
C GLU A 230 8.56 6.05 -4.54
N SER A 231 8.02 4.90 -4.96
CA SER A 231 7.19 4.04 -4.14
C SER A 231 7.98 2.91 -3.46
N THR A 232 9.25 2.79 -3.76
CA THR A 232 10.12 1.68 -3.32
C THR A 232 10.88 2.02 -2.03
N ALA A 233 10.90 1.04 -1.11
CA ALA A 233 11.82 0.96 0.01
C ALA A 233 12.85 -0.15 -0.26
N ILE A 234 14.14 0.15 -0.18
CA ILE A 234 15.23 -0.80 -0.39
C ILE A 234 15.90 -1.13 0.94
N VAL A 235 16.10 -2.41 1.24
CA VAL A 235 16.71 -2.86 2.48
C VAL A 235 17.79 -3.91 2.25
N ALA A 236 19.00 -3.72 2.80
CA ALA A 236 20.13 -4.64 2.69
C ALA A 236 20.29 -5.46 3.99
N LEU A 237 20.09 -6.78 3.89
CA LEU A 237 19.95 -7.70 5.01
C LEU A 237 20.82 -8.98 4.88
N THR A 238 21.84 -9.02 4.00
CA THR A 238 22.63 -10.25 3.76
C THR A 238 23.62 -10.57 4.86
N HIS A 239 24.06 -9.61 5.64
CA HIS A 239 25.24 -9.65 6.52
C HIS A 239 26.60 -9.81 5.79
N ASP A 240 26.62 -9.92 4.46
CA ASP A 240 27.85 -9.87 3.66
C ASP A 240 28.06 -8.45 3.12
N PRO A 241 29.09 -7.73 3.63
CA PRO A 241 29.33 -6.35 3.20
C PRO A 241 29.57 -6.21 1.69
N ARG A 242 30.04 -7.25 1.01
CA ARG A 242 30.31 -7.20 -0.43
C ARG A 242 29.01 -7.15 -1.23
N ILE A 243 28.03 -7.95 -0.81
CA ILE A 243 26.70 -7.98 -1.45
C ILE A 243 25.89 -6.74 -1.05
N ASP A 244 25.85 -6.44 0.26
CA ASP A 244 25.09 -5.29 0.76
C ASP A 244 25.60 -3.96 0.18
N ASP A 245 26.93 -3.72 0.25
CA ASP A 245 27.51 -2.44 -0.17
C ASP A 245 27.38 -2.23 -1.70
N MET A 246 27.44 -3.30 -2.51
CA MET A 246 27.23 -3.25 -3.96
C MET A 246 25.81 -2.75 -4.30
N GLY A 247 24.78 -3.34 -3.72
CA GLY A 247 23.41 -2.89 -3.93
C GLY A 247 23.14 -1.50 -3.34
N LEU A 248 23.73 -1.18 -2.17
CA LEU A 248 23.55 0.13 -1.53
C LEU A 248 24.18 1.29 -2.32
N MET A 249 25.30 1.09 -3.01
CA MET A 249 25.91 2.10 -3.86
C MET A 249 24.92 2.60 -4.91
N VAL A 250 24.20 1.69 -5.54
CA VAL A 250 23.21 2.04 -6.55
C VAL A 250 21.91 2.52 -5.90
N ALA A 251 21.45 1.83 -4.85
CA ALA A 251 20.20 2.17 -4.16
C ALA A 251 20.16 3.62 -3.63
N LEU A 252 21.30 4.15 -3.19
CA LEU A 252 21.41 5.50 -2.66
C LEU A 252 21.28 6.59 -3.73
N ASP A 253 21.40 6.26 -5.00
CA ASP A 253 21.25 7.16 -6.14
C ASP A 253 19.88 6.99 -6.85
N THR A 254 19.04 6.00 -6.43
CA THR A 254 17.68 5.82 -6.95
C THR A 254 16.68 6.82 -6.36
N GLU A 255 15.49 6.88 -6.95
CA GLU A 255 14.33 7.63 -6.46
C GLU A 255 13.65 6.97 -5.23
N ALA A 256 14.10 5.80 -4.76
CA ALA A 256 13.53 5.08 -3.63
C ALA A 256 13.35 5.99 -2.39
N PHE A 257 12.15 5.97 -1.77
CA PHE A 257 11.86 6.86 -0.63
C PHE A 257 12.59 6.45 0.66
N TYR A 258 13.09 5.20 0.73
CA TYR A 258 13.78 4.64 1.88
C TYR A 258 14.89 3.71 1.43
N VAL A 259 16.09 3.90 1.99
CA VAL A 259 17.23 2.97 1.84
C VAL A 259 17.76 2.63 3.22
N GLY A 260 17.79 1.35 3.58
CA GLY A 260 18.23 0.92 4.90
C GLY A 260 19.17 -0.27 4.88
N ALA A 261 20.04 -0.37 5.89
CA ALA A 261 20.99 -1.48 5.99
C ALA A 261 21.11 -2.02 7.40
N MET A 262 21.10 -3.35 7.51
CA MET A 262 21.27 -4.04 8.77
C MET A 262 22.71 -3.98 9.26
N GLY A 263 22.86 -3.78 10.58
CA GLY A 263 24.16 -3.76 11.22
C GLY A 263 24.13 -3.20 12.63
N SER A 264 25.22 -3.37 13.37
CA SER A 264 25.44 -2.65 14.62
C SER A 264 25.87 -1.20 14.34
N LYS A 265 25.85 -0.31 15.35
CA LYS A 265 26.38 1.04 15.21
C LYS A 265 27.83 1.05 14.67
N LYS A 266 28.67 0.09 15.11
CA LYS A 266 30.04 -0.04 14.65
C LYS A 266 30.13 -0.48 13.17
N THR A 267 29.38 -1.52 12.78
CA THR A 267 29.33 -1.98 11.37
C THR A 267 28.75 -0.94 10.44
N SER A 268 27.76 -0.18 10.89
CA SER A 268 27.16 0.92 10.12
C SER A 268 28.17 2.06 9.88
N ALA A 269 28.95 2.46 10.91
CA ALA A 269 30.01 3.46 10.73
C ALA A 269 31.07 2.99 9.72
N SER A 270 31.55 1.75 9.84
CA SER A 270 32.50 1.19 8.86
C SER A 270 31.93 1.06 7.46
N ARG A 271 30.61 0.80 7.33
CA ARG A 271 29.91 0.80 6.02
C ARG A 271 29.91 2.19 5.40
N MET A 272 29.57 3.22 6.16
CA MET A 272 29.58 4.61 5.69
C MET A 272 30.97 5.03 5.18
N GLU A 273 32.02 4.64 5.90
CA GLU A 273 33.41 4.89 5.46
C GLU A 273 33.73 4.17 4.14
N ARG A 274 33.35 2.90 3.99
CA ARG A 274 33.57 2.15 2.74
C ARG A 274 32.81 2.76 1.57
N LEU A 275 31.52 3.05 1.73
CA LEU A 275 30.70 3.66 0.68
C LEU A 275 31.27 5.02 0.25
N ALA A 276 31.76 5.83 1.18
CA ALA A 276 32.44 7.09 0.85
C ALA A 276 33.72 6.88 0.02
N THR A 277 34.46 5.77 0.25
CA THR A 277 35.65 5.44 -0.58
C THR A 277 35.31 4.89 -1.97
N LEU A 278 34.04 4.55 -2.19
CA LEU A 278 33.47 4.09 -3.47
C LEU A 278 32.71 5.19 -4.20
N ASP A 279 33.07 6.44 -3.95
CA ASP A 279 32.54 7.65 -4.60
C ASP A 279 31.05 7.93 -4.35
N VAL A 280 30.41 7.27 -3.36
CA VAL A 280 29.04 7.64 -2.95
C VAL A 280 29.06 9.02 -2.28
N SER A 281 28.25 9.94 -2.77
CA SER A 281 28.23 11.32 -2.29
C SER A 281 27.79 11.42 -0.81
N SER A 282 28.23 12.47 -0.12
CA SER A 282 27.77 12.71 1.26
C SER A 282 26.25 12.96 1.35
N GLU A 283 25.65 13.49 0.29
CA GLU A 283 24.21 13.68 0.17
C GLU A 283 23.49 12.33 0.08
N SER A 284 23.91 11.45 -0.84
CA SER A 284 23.39 10.09 -1.00
C SER A 284 23.57 9.28 0.30
N LEU A 285 24.74 9.36 0.95
CA LEU A 285 25.01 8.71 2.23
C LEU A 285 24.06 9.17 3.35
N SER A 286 23.62 10.42 3.33
CA SER A 286 22.67 10.96 4.34
C SER A 286 21.28 10.31 4.27
N ARG A 287 20.94 9.67 3.15
CA ARG A 287 19.69 8.92 2.94
C ARG A 287 19.71 7.52 3.59
N LEU A 288 20.91 7.02 3.96
CA LEU A 288 21.08 5.67 4.49
C LEU A 288 20.59 5.55 5.94
N HIS A 289 19.59 4.73 6.17
CA HIS A 289 19.14 4.31 7.50
C HIS A 289 20.00 3.12 8.00
N ALA A 290 21.05 3.41 8.76
CA ALA A 290 21.95 2.39 9.31
C ALA A 290 22.42 2.78 10.73
N PRO A 291 22.19 1.93 11.74
CA PRO A 291 21.44 0.67 11.73
C PRO A 291 19.99 0.83 11.31
N ILE A 292 19.46 -0.11 10.50
CA ILE A 292 18.06 -0.13 10.07
C ILE A 292 17.11 -0.43 11.22
N GLY A 293 15.92 0.16 11.17
CA GLY A 293 14.81 -0.09 12.09
C GLY A 293 14.79 0.82 13.30
N LEU A 294 13.59 0.99 13.88
CA LEU A 294 13.41 1.76 15.11
C LEU A 294 14.10 1.07 16.30
N PRO A 295 14.69 1.83 17.25
CA PRO A 295 15.38 1.28 18.41
C PRO A 295 14.39 0.78 19.51
N ILE A 296 13.59 -0.23 19.18
CA ILE A 296 12.59 -0.85 20.07
C ILE A 296 13.17 -1.97 20.96
N GLY A 297 14.47 -2.21 20.91
CA GLY A 297 15.13 -3.30 21.65
C GLY A 297 15.03 -4.67 20.98
N SER A 298 14.74 -4.73 19.68
CA SER A 298 14.61 -5.95 18.87
C SER A 298 15.88 -6.81 18.90
N LYS A 299 15.72 -8.14 19.05
CA LYS A 299 16.81 -9.11 19.09
C LYS A 299 16.55 -10.32 18.20
N THR A 300 15.29 -10.73 18.06
CA THR A 300 14.92 -11.89 17.24
C THR A 300 14.58 -11.44 15.79
N PRO A 301 14.71 -12.34 14.81
CA PRO A 301 14.38 -12.01 13.41
C PRO A 301 13.00 -11.37 13.21
N PRO A 302 11.89 -11.85 13.81
CA PRO A 302 10.59 -11.20 13.67
C PRO A 302 10.53 -9.82 14.35
N GLU A 303 11.18 -9.62 15.51
CA GLU A 303 11.24 -8.30 16.16
C GLU A 303 12.02 -7.29 15.32
N ILE A 304 13.11 -7.73 14.67
CA ILE A 304 13.90 -6.90 13.75
C ILE A 304 13.04 -6.52 12.53
N ALA A 305 12.29 -7.46 11.97
CA ALA A 305 11.38 -7.20 10.85
C ALA A 305 10.30 -6.16 11.23
N ILE A 306 9.72 -6.25 12.43
CA ILE A 306 8.78 -5.25 12.96
C ILE A 306 9.45 -3.87 13.08
N ALA A 307 10.67 -3.81 13.64
CA ALA A 307 11.41 -2.57 13.79
C ALA A 307 11.69 -1.88 12.45
N ILE A 308 12.04 -2.67 11.43
CA ILE A 308 12.28 -2.20 10.05
C ILE A 308 10.99 -1.61 9.46
N LEU A 309 9.89 -2.37 9.49
CA LEU A 309 8.62 -1.90 8.92
C LEU A 309 8.05 -0.68 9.64
N ALA A 310 8.24 -0.60 10.95
CA ALA A 310 7.86 0.57 11.73
C ALA A 310 8.66 1.82 11.29
N GLU A 311 9.97 1.70 11.04
CA GLU A 311 10.78 2.82 10.53
C GLU A 311 10.37 3.21 9.11
N ILE A 312 10.20 2.25 8.21
CA ILE A 312 9.73 2.47 6.82
C ILE A 312 8.39 3.22 6.84
N THR A 313 7.44 2.78 7.69
CA THR A 313 6.13 3.41 7.83
C THR A 313 6.25 4.85 8.34
N ALA A 314 7.10 5.11 9.32
CA ALA A 314 7.32 6.44 9.88
C ALA A 314 7.96 7.40 8.86
N VAL A 315 8.91 6.92 8.06
CA VAL A 315 9.54 7.71 6.99
C VAL A 315 8.52 8.07 5.91
N LYS A 316 7.73 7.08 5.47
CA LYS A 316 6.68 7.28 4.47
C LYS A 316 5.63 8.33 4.88
N THR A 317 5.24 8.33 6.16
CA THR A 317 4.21 9.25 6.68
C THR A 317 4.76 10.60 7.12
N ASN A 318 6.06 10.89 6.89
CA ASN A 318 6.77 12.07 7.39
C ASN A 318 6.67 12.28 8.92
N THR A 319 6.41 11.22 9.68
CA THR A 319 6.30 11.26 11.15
C THR A 319 7.70 11.19 11.80
N ARG A 320 8.71 11.78 11.17
CA ARG A 320 10.13 11.67 11.58
C ARG A 320 10.42 12.22 12.98
N ASP A 321 9.62 13.14 13.49
CA ASP A 321 9.88 13.81 14.78
C ASP A 321 9.67 12.92 16.01
N LEU A 322 9.04 11.75 15.85
CA LEU A 322 8.78 10.83 16.97
C LEU A 322 9.88 9.76 17.18
N THR A 323 10.82 9.58 16.25
CA THR A 323 11.45 8.28 16.12
C THR A 323 12.89 8.14 16.60
N ARG A 324 13.72 9.16 16.59
CA ARG A 324 15.12 9.02 17.06
C ARG A 324 15.46 9.84 18.30
N ASN A 325 14.84 10.99 18.48
CA ASN A 325 15.18 11.89 19.57
C ASN A 325 14.43 11.61 20.88
N GLN A 326 13.23 11.06 20.85
CA GLN A 326 12.45 10.79 22.07
C GLN A 326 12.79 9.44 22.71
N LEU A 327 13.15 8.42 21.93
CA LEU A 327 13.54 7.11 22.46
C LEU A 327 14.99 7.09 22.99
N SER A 328 15.88 7.95 22.48
CA SER A 328 17.25 8.07 22.99
C SER A 328 17.35 8.89 24.29
N SER A 329 16.39 9.73 24.60
CA SER A 329 16.35 10.51 25.84
C SER A 329 15.78 9.75 27.03
N SER A 330 15.04 8.66 26.83
CA SER A 330 14.45 7.83 27.89
C SER A 330 15.38 6.72 28.43
N THR A 331 16.53 6.46 27.78
CA THR A 331 17.53 5.47 28.22
C THR A 331 18.72 6.06 28.98
N ALA A 332 18.67 7.36 29.31
CA ALA A 332 19.72 8.08 30.04
C ALA A 332 19.27 8.51 31.45
N SER A 333 18.31 7.80 32.08
CA SER A 333 17.94 7.96 33.48
C SER A 333 17.99 6.66 34.24
#